data_f580b467c94667effc241f4395b0d11d
#
_entry.id   f580b467c94667effc241f4395b0d11d
#
_cell.length_a   1.000
_cell.length_b   1.000
_cell.length_c   1.000
_cell.angle_alpha   90.00
_cell.angle_beta   90.00
_cell.angle_gamma   90.00
#
_symmetry.space_group_name_H-M   'P 1'
#
loop_
_entity.id
_entity.type
_entity.pdbx_description
1 polymer ?
#
loop_
_entity_poly.entity_id
_entity_poly.type
_entity_poly.pdbx_seq_one_letter_code
_entity_poly.pdbx_strand_id
1 'polypeptide(L)'
;MKLGFIGFGEAPHHISRDFVNSDVEVRAFDVSAKDDSPRAQKMREHAAMDQVTLVTDMAELIAWGDVFFCFTSADVALPIARQAAPLLRPGQFYLDMNTTSPQTKREIAAVFADSQGDFVEGAVMASVPVNGSRVPVSVCGAKAKEAAELLNSHGMKFTYLSDDIGLASATKALRSVLAKGIIALVTETVFATDHYHITEEVLDKMKVTMFDERGFMGFCHYCVASAAIHNGRFCHEMEEVLKTLDDLGENSIMTQATLKKFEWLHQQGYAAYFPERAKTYDEGL
;
A
#
# COMPACT_ATOMS: atom_id res chain seq x y z
N MET A 1 -25.93 -7.08 -4.80
CA MET A 1 -25.17 -5.80 -4.87
C MET A 1 -24.67 -5.59 -6.30
N LYS A 2 -24.72 -4.36 -6.80
CA LYS A 2 -24.22 -4.00 -8.14
C LYS A 2 -22.88 -3.27 -8.00
N LEU A 3 -21.80 -3.95 -8.35
CA LEU A 3 -20.43 -3.45 -8.25
C LEU A 3 -19.93 -2.95 -9.61
N GLY A 4 -19.57 -1.67 -9.69
CA GLY A 4 -18.97 -1.05 -10.86
C GLY A 4 -17.46 -0.91 -10.72
N PHE A 5 -16.69 -1.27 -11.75
CA PHE A 5 -15.28 -0.90 -11.84
C PHE A 5 -15.08 0.25 -12.81
N ILE A 6 -14.40 1.30 -12.37
CA ILE A 6 -13.89 2.38 -13.22
C ILE A 6 -12.40 2.09 -13.44
N GLY A 7 -12.07 1.63 -14.64
CA GLY A 7 -10.82 0.94 -14.97
C GLY A 7 -10.93 -0.56 -14.77
N PHE A 8 -10.60 -1.36 -15.80
CA PHE A 8 -10.66 -2.82 -15.75
C PHE A 8 -9.31 -3.45 -16.14
N GLY A 9 -8.31 -3.25 -15.30
CA GLY A 9 -6.99 -3.86 -15.42
C GLY A 9 -6.88 -5.17 -14.63
N GLU A 10 -5.66 -5.50 -14.23
CA GLU A 10 -5.34 -6.75 -13.52
C GLU A 10 -6.04 -6.87 -12.16
N ALA A 11 -6.05 -5.81 -11.35
CA ALA A 11 -6.66 -5.88 -10.02
C ALA A 11 -8.18 -6.10 -10.08
N PRO A 12 -8.98 -5.35 -10.87
CA PRO A 12 -10.39 -5.65 -11.08
C PRO A 12 -10.67 -7.07 -11.59
N HIS A 13 -9.88 -7.57 -12.55
CA HIS A 13 -9.98 -8.96 -13.03
C HIS A 13 -9.87 -9.97 -11.87
N HIS A 14 -8.84 -9.86 -11.05
CA HIS A 14 -8.64 -10.79 -9.93
C HIS A 14 -9.72 -10.66 -8.84
N ILE A 15 -10.33 -9.48 -8.69
CA ILE A 15 -11.43 -9.28 -7.74
C ILE A 15 -12.73 -9.85 -8.30
N SER A 16 -13.05 -9.56 -9.56
CA SER A 16 -14.34 -9.92 -10.18
C SER A 16 -14.54 -11.42 -10.37
N ARG A 17 -13.46 -12.17 -10.65
CA ARG A 17 -13.53 -13.63 -10.80
C ARG A 17 -14.14 -14.35 -9.59
N ASP A 18 -13.98 -13.79 -8.38
CA ASP A 18 -14.53 -14.38 -7.15
C ASP A 18 -16.04 -14.17 -7.03
N PHE A 19 -16.63 -13.29 -7.86
CA PHE A 19 -18.06 -13.00 -7.89
C PHE A 19 -18.82 -13.76 -8.99
N VAL A 20 -18.12 -14.55 -9.80
CA VAL A 20 -18.76 -15.41 -10.80
C VAL A 20 -19.77 -16.34 -10.11
N ASN A 21 -21.04 -16.29 -10.55
CA ASN A 21 -22.17 -17.02 -9.96
C ASN A 21 -22.50 -16.65 -8.50
N SER A 22 -22.14 -15.46 -8.05
CA SER A 22 -22.53 -14.92 -6.74
C SER A 22 -23.75 -13.99 -6.85
N ASP A 23 -24.17 -13.41 -5.72
CA ASP A 23 -25.20 -12.37 -5.65
C ASP A 23 -24.68 -10.95 -5.97
N VAL A 24 -23.41 -10.84 -6.35
CA VAL A 24 -22.77 -9.58 -6.77
C VAL A 24 -22.73 -9.52 -8.30
N GLU A 25 -23.52 -8.63 -8.87
CA GLU A 25 -23.44 -8.34 -10.31
C GLU A 25 -22.29 -7.35 -10.56
N VAL A 26 -21.49 -7.60 -11.59
CA VAL A 26 -20.29 -6.80 -11.89
C VAL A 26 -20.38 -6.19 -13.28
N ARG A 27 -20.16 -4.87 -13.38
CA ARG A 27 -19.90 -4.14 -14.63
C ARG A 27 -18.63 -3.33 -14.55
N ALA A 28 -18.04 -3.04 -15.70
CA ALA A 28 -16.86 -2.20 -15.75
C ALA A 28 -16.88 -1.21 -16.91
N PHE A 29 -16.34 -0.03 -16.66
CA PHE A 29 -15.99 0.98 -17.66
C PHE A 29 -14.49 1.10 -17.75
N ASP A 30 -13.94 0.99 -18.96
CA ASP A 30 -12.53 1.31 -19.24
C ASP A 30 -12.45 2.03 -20.58
N VAL A 31 -11.67 3.10 -20.63
CA VAL A 31 -11.50 3.92 -21.85
C VAL A 31 -10.95 3.12 -23.03
N SER A 32 -10.15 2.08 -22.74
CA SER A 32 -9.57 1.19 -23.75
C SER A 32 -10.54 0.11 -24.24
N ALA A 33 -11.75 0.01 -23.70
CA ALA A 33 -12.68 -1.07 -24.08
C ALA A 33 -13.03 -1.09 -25.57
N LYS A 34 -12.91 0.06 -26.25
CA LYS A 34 -13.19 0.23 -27.68
C LYS A 34 -11.94 0.10 -28.58
N ASP A 35 -10.76 0.00 -27.99
CA ASP A 35 -9.50 -0.06 -28.74
C ASP A 35 -9.27 -1.47 -29.31
N ASP A 36 -8.45 -1.56 -30.37
CA ASP A 36 -7.95 -2.81 -30.93
C ASP A 36 -6.55 -3.20 -30.43
N SER A 37 -6.11 -2.57 -29.35
CA SER A 37 -4.80 -2.86 -28.75
C SER A 37 -4.76 -4.25 -28.10
N PRO A 38 -3.58 -4.90 -27.99
CA PRO A 38 -3.44 -6.16 -27.26
C PRO A 38 -3.92 -6.08 -25.81
N ARG A 39 -3.76 -4.90 -25.18
CA ARG A 39 -4.26 -4.62 -23.82
C ARG A 39 -5.79 -4.69 -23.79
N ALA A 40 -6.46 -4.05 -24.73
CA ALA A 40 -7.91 -4.05 -24.81
C ALA A 40 -8.49 -5.44 -25.12
N GLN A 41 -7.80 -6.22 -25.98
CA GLN A 41 -8.17 -7.60 -26.23
C GLN A 41 -8.09 -8.46 -24.97
N LYS A 42 -6.96 -8.41 -24.26
CA LYS A 42 -6.79 -9.13 -22.97
C LYS A 42 -7.84 -8.73 -21.95
N MET A 43 -8.16 -7.43 -21.86
CA MET A 43 -9.21 -6.93 -20.97
C MET A 43 -10.57 -7.52 -21.31
N ARG A 44 -10.97 -7.57 -22.59
CA ARG A 44 -12.23 -8.20 -23.03
C ARG A 44 -12.27 -9.70 -22.73
N GLU A 45 -11.14 -10.41 -22.91
CA GLU A 45 -11.01 -11.82 -22.54
C GLU A 45 -11.22 -12.03 -21.03
N HIS A 46 -10.56 -11.22 -20.19
CA HIS A 46 -10.76 -11.27 -18.74
C HIS A 46 -12.21 -10.95 -18.34
N ALA A 47 -12.82 -9.92 -18.93
CA ALA A 47 -14.21 -9.56 -18.64
C ALA A 47 -15.18 -10.71 -19.00
N ALA A 48 -14.96 -11.37 -20.14
CA ALA A 48 -15.77 -12.52 -20.55
C ALA A 48 -15.60 -13.72 -19.60
N MET A 49 -14.38 -14.00 -19.16
CA MET A 49 -14.09 -15.08 -18.19
C MET A 49 -14.75 -14.82 -16.83
N ASP A 50 -14.77 -13.55 -16.39
CA ASP A 50 -15.29 -13.15 -15.07
C ASP A 50 -16.80 -12.80 -15.11
N GLN A 51 -17.47 -12.97 -16.25
CA GLN A 51 -18.88 -12.58 -16.47
C GLN A 51 -19.14 -11.09 -16.21
N VAL A 52 -18.14 -10.24 -16.47
CA VAL A 52 -18.22 -8.79 -16.32
C VAL A 52 -18.78 -8.16 -17.59
N THR A 53 -19.84 -7.37 -17.48
CA THR A 53 -20.34 -6.58 -18.59
C THR A 53 -19.51 -5.30 -18.74
N LEU A 54 -18.80 -5.18 -19.87
CA LEU A 54 -18.10 -3.94 -20.21
C LEU A 54 -19.11 -2.93 -20.78
N VAL A 55 -19.17 -1.75 -20.17
CA VAL A 55 -19.95 -0.62 -20.67
C VAL A 55 -19.02 0.41 -21.34
N THR A 56 -19.58 1.19 -22.22
CA THR A 56 -18.81 2.16 -23.04
C THR A 56 -18.92 3.60 -22.56
N ASP A 57 -19.72 3.83 -21.52
CA ASP A 57 -19.94 5.12 -20.91
C ASP A 57 -19.95 5.00 -19.37
N MET A 58 -19.22 5.90 -18.72
CA MET A 58 -19.16 5.97 -17.26
C MET A 58 -20.53 6.34 -16.67
N ALA A 59 -21.29 7.20 -17.33
CA ALA A 59 -22.63 7.57 -16.88
C ALA A 59 -23.58 6.36 -16.87
N GLU A 60 -23.47 5.46 -17.85
CA GLU A 60 -24.22 4.20 -17.88
C GLU A 60 -23.84 3.31 -16.67
N LEU A 61 -22.53 3.20 -16.37
CA LEU A 61 -22.06 2.44 -15.21
C LEU A 61 -22.64 3.00 -13.92
N ILE A 62 -22.51 4.31 -13.71
CA ILE A 62 -22.95 4.97 -12.47
C ILE A 62 -24.47 4.94 -12.33
N ALA A 63 -25.22 5.07 -13.42
CA ALA A 63 -26.68 4.95 -13.39
C ALA A 63 -27.16 3.54 -12.97
N TRP A 64 -26.34 2.51 -13.20
CA TRP A 64 -26.69 1.12 -12.90
C TRP A 64 -26.24 0.65 -11.51
N GLY A 65 -25.02 1.05 -11.04
CA GLY A 65 -24.34 0.44 -9.89
C GLY A 65 -24.74 1.01 -8.53
N ASP A 66 -24.34 0.34 -7.47
CA ASP A 66 -24.48 0.76 -6.08
C ASP A 66 -23.14 1.24 -5.51
N VAL A 67 -22.06 0.50 -5.83
CA VAL A 67 -20.70 0.74 -5.34
C VAL A 67 -19.73 0.77 -6.53
N PHE A 68 -18.82 1.73 -6.55
CA PHE A 68 -17.85 1.89 -7.62
C PHE A 68 -16.41 1.84 -7.08
N PHE A 69 -15.62 0.91 -7.61
CA PHE A 69 -14.18 0.86 -7.35
C PHE A 69 -13.42 1.51 -8.49
N CYS A 70 -12.72 2.61 -8.21
CA CYS A 70 -11.84 3.26 -9.18
C CYS A 70 -10.44 2.67 -9.11
N PHE A 71 -10.06 1.90 -10.13
CA PHE A 71 -8.74 1.32 -10.33
C PHE A 71 -8.14 1.81 -11.63
N THR A 72 -7.62 3.02 -11.63
CA THR A 72 -6.93 3.64 -12.77
C THR A 72 -5.45 3.90 -12.43
N SER A 73 -4.74 4.67 -13.23
CA SER A 73 -3.42 5.16 -12.85
C SER A 73 -3.52 6.43 -11.99
N ALA A 74 -2.46 6.71 -11.23
CA ALA A 74 -2.42 7.82 -10.29
C ALA A 74 -2.64 9.20 -10.95
N ASP A 75 -2.14 9.37 -12.18
CA ASP A 75 -2.21 10.60 -12.97
C ASP A 75 -3.61 10.95 -13.48
N VAL A 76 -4.48 9.94 -13.68
CA VAL A 76 -5.85 10.16 -14.13
C VAL A 76 -6.91 10.05 -13.03
N ALA A 77 -6.52 9.68 -11.81
CA ALA A 77 -7.46 9.49 -10.70
C ALA A 77 -8.32 10.75 -10.41
N LEU A 78 -7.70 11.93 -10.33
CA LEU A 78 -8.41 13.19 -10.10
C LEU A 78 -9.29 13.60 -11.29
N PRO A 79 -8.85 13.57 -12.55
CA PRO A 79 -9.71 13.77 -13.72
C PRO A 79 -10.94 12.84 -13.75
N ILE A 80 -10.76 11.57 -13.44
CA ILE A 80 -11.86 10.58 -13.41
C ILE A 80 -12.84 10.89 -12.27
N ALA A 81 -12.36 11.24 -11.09
CA ALA A 81 -13.21 11.65 -9.99
C ALA A 81 -14.10 12.85 -10.34
N ARG A 82 -13.55 13.87 -11.03
CA ARG A 82 -14.30 15.02 -11.52
C ARG A 82 -15.43 14.66 -12.50
N GLN A 83 -15.24 13.61 -13.29
CA GLN A 83 -16.27 13.11 -14.20
C GLN A 83 -17.32 12.29 -13.45
N ALA A 84 -16.92 11.50 -12.47
CA ALA A 84 -17.81 10.61 -11.73
C ALA A 84 -18.67 11.34 -10.69
N ALA A 85 -18.12 12.29 -9.95
CA ALA A 85 -18.78 12.94 -8.82
C ALA A 85 -20.15 13.55 -9.15
N PRO A 86 -20.34 14.30 -10.25
CA PRO A 86 -21.66 14.88 -10.60
C PRO A 86 -22.71 13.86 -11.04
N LEU A 87 -22.30 12.62 -11.34
CA LEU A 87 -23.17 11.55 -11.81
C LEU A 87 -23.73 10.69 -10.66
N LEU A 88 -23.09 10.74 -9.50
CA LEU A 88 -23.46 9.92 -8.35
C LEU A 88 -24.81 10.35 -7.75
N ARG A 89 -25.54 9.37 -7.23
CA ARG A 89 -26.84 9.52 -6.57
C ARG A 89 -26.74 9.20 -5.08
N PRO A 90 -27.68 9.65 -4.26
CA PRO A 90 -27.73 9.31 -2.84
C PRO A 90 -27.67 7.79 -2.61
N GLY A 91 -26.83 7.38 -1.65
CA GLY A 91 -26.63 5.99 -1.28
C GLY A 91 -25.63 5.21 -2.16
N GLN A 92 -25.02 5.84 -3.16
CA GLN A 92 -23.94 5.25 -3.94
C GLN A 92 -22.60 5.58 -3.32
N PHE A 93 -21.67 4.61 -3.36
CA PHE A 93 -20.30 4.77 -2.87
C PHE A 93 -19.31 4.80 -4.02
N TYR A 94 -18.43 5.81 -4.04
CA TYR A 94 -17.26 5.86 -4.90
C TYR A 94 -16.00 5.60 -4.06
N LEU A 95 -15.36 4.46 -4.27
CA LEU A 95 -14.11 4.09 -3.60
C LEU A 95 -12.92 4.36 -4.52
N ASP A 96 -12.07 5.33 -4.15
CA ASP A 96 -10.81 5.54 -4.86
C ASP A 96 -9.75 4.56 -4.37
N MET A 97 -9.50 3.50 -5.16
CA MET A 97 -8.56 2.42 -4.88
C MET A 97 -7.17 2.67 -5.46
N ASN A 98 -6.95 3.83 -6.10
CA ASN A 98 -5.68 4.17 -6.72
C ASN A 98 -4.56 4.37 -5.68
N THR A 99 -3.34 4.02 -6.05
CA THR A 99 -2.18 4.26 -5.21
C THR A 99 -1.64 5.67 -5.45
N THR A 100 -2.11 6.62 -4.65
CA THR A 100 -1.73 8.03 -4.69
C THR A 100 -1.28 8.51 -3.30
N SER A 101 -0.72 9.72 -3.23
CA SER A 101 -0.31 10.33 -1.96
C SER A 101 -1.52 10.70 -1.09
N PRO A 102 -1.35 10.84 0.24
CA PRO A 102 -2.42 11.35 1.11
C PRO A 102 -2.96 12.70 0.67
N GLN A 103 -2.11 13.57 0.13
CA GLN A 103 -2.51 14.89 -0.38
C GLN A 103 -3.42 14.73 -1.62
N THR A 104 -3.04 13.89 -2.56
CA THR A 104 -3.87 13.60 -3.75
C THR A 104 -5.22 12.99 -3.36
N LYS A 105 -5.26 12.11 -2.34
CA LYS A 105 -6.54 11.57 -1.81
C LYS A 105 -7.45 12.67 -1.29
N ARG A 106 -6.93 13.64 -0.56
CA ARG A 106 -7.70 14.81 -0.10
C ARG A 106 -8.20 15.67 -1.26
N GLU A 107 -7.38 15.87 -2.28
CA GLU A 107 -7.77 16.62 -3.50
C GLU A 107 -8.89 15.90 -4.26
N ILE A 108 -8.81 14.57 -4.36
CA ILE A 108 -9.88 13.75 -4.96
C ILE A 108 -11.14 13.85 -4.10
N ALA A 109 -11.07 13.68 -2.78
CA ALA A 109 -12.21 13.76 -1.89
C ALA A 109 -12.93 15.11 -1.97
N ALA A 110 -12.18 16.20 -2.11
CA ALA A 110 -12.74 17.55 -2.24
C ALA A 110 -13.66 17.71 -3.48
N VAL A 111 -13.45 16.91 -4.52
CA VAL A 111 -14.32 16.90 -5.71
C VAL A 111 -15.73 16.41 -5.40
N PHE A 112 -15.88 15.60 -4.36
CA PHE A 112 -17.15 15.02 -3.94
C PHE A 112 -17.91 15.86 -2.91
N ALA A 113 -17.42 17.06 -2.54
CA ALA A 113 -18.06 17.91 -1.54
C ALA A 113 -19.52 18.28 -1.91
N ASP A 114 -19.79 18.47 -3.20
CA ASP A 114 -21.12 18.78 -3.73
C ASP A 114 -21.78 17.58 -4.41
N SER A 115 -21.17 16.38 -4.33
CA SER A 115 -21.74 15.15 -4.88
C SER A 115 -22.91 14.64 -4.02
N GLN A 116 -23.87 13.98 -4.65
CA GLN A 116 -24.95 13.31 -3.92
C GLN A 116 -24.55 11.92 -3.40
N GLY A 117 -23.51 11.29 -3.97
CA GLY A 117 -22.95 10.03 -3.49
C GLY A 117 -21.77 10.25 -2.57
N ASP A 118 -21.35 9.18 -1.91
CA ASP A 118 -20.35 9.19 -0.86
C ASP A 118 -18.96 8.79 -1.37
N PHE A 119 -17.96 9.61 -1.07
CA PHE A 119 -16.56 9.29 -1.35
C PHE A 119 -15.96 8.45 -0.21
N VAL A 120 -15.18 7.43 -0.59
CA VAL A 120 -14.39 6.61 0.32
C VAL A 120 -12.97 6.47 -0.24
N GLU A 121 -11.98 6.79 0.56
CA GLU A 121 -10.60 6.46 0.25
C GLU A 121 -10.36 4.98 0.51
N GLY A 122 -9.80 4.26 -0.46
CA GLY A 122 -9.37 2.87 -0.32
C GLY A 122 -7.85 2.71 -0.51
N ALA A 123 -7.23 1.88 0.30
CA ALA A 123 -5.84 1.48 0.15
C ALA A 123 -5.72 -0.05 0.23
N VAL A 124 -5.36 -0.65 -0.89
CA VAL A 124 -5.10 -2.10 -0.98
C VAL A 124 -3.83 -2.45 -0.24
N MET A 125 -3.90 -3.35 0.76
CA MET A 125 -2.83 -3.64 1.71
C MET A 125 -2.05 -4.93 1.42
N ALA A 126 -2.45 -5.70 0.40
CA ALA A 126 -1.79 -6.95 0.02
C ALA A 126 -1.83 -7.15 -1.50
N SER A 127 -1.32 -8.28 -1.98
CA SER A 127 -1.34 -8.66 -3.40
C SER A 127 -2.76 -9.06 -3.82
N VAL A 128 -3.35 -8.36 -4.79
CA VAL A 128 -4.67 -8.69 -5.34
C VAL A 128 -4.66 -10.01 -6.09
N PRO A 129 -3.67 -10.34 -6.94
CA PRO A 129 -3.61 -11.65 -7.60
C PRO A 129 -3.67 -12.86 -6.66
N VAL A 130 -3.12 -12.70 -5.44
CA VAL A 130 -3.10 -13.77 -4.42
C VAL A 130 -4.43 -13.87 -3.66
N ASN A 131 -5.05 -12.72 -3.36
CA ASN A 131 -6.18 -12.65 -2.42
C ASN A 131 -7.54 -12.45 -3.10
N GLY A 132 -7.58 -12.08 -4.39
CA GLY A 132 -8.82 -11.79 -5.11
C GLY A 132 -9.66 -10.73 -4.42
N SER A 133 -10.96 -10.97 -4.31
CA SER A 133 -11.93 -10.11 -3.62
C SER A 133 -11.69 -10.00 -2.10
N ARG A 134 -10.95 -10.95 -1.52
CA ARG A 134 -10.59 -10.95 -0.09
C ARG A 134 -9.30 -10.21 0.21
N VAL A 135 -8.76 -9.46 -0.75
CA VAL A 135 -7.60 -8.62 -0.49
C VAL A 135 -7.91 -7.64 0.65
N PRO A 136 -7.04 -7.55 1.68
CA PRO A 136 -7.25 -6.57 2.74
C PRO A 136 -7.18 -5.14 2.19
N VAL A 137 -8.20 -4.34 2.49
CA VAL A 137 -8.30 -2.92 2.11
C VAL A 137 -8.56 -2.10 3.35
N SER A 138 -7.75 -1.08 3.59
CA SER A 138 -8.02 -0.06 4.60
C SER A 138 -8.79 1.08 3.97
N VAL A 139 -9.82 1.59 4.67
CA VAL A 139 -10.67 2.66 4.15
C VAL A 139 -10.79 3.82 5.13
N CYS A 140 -10.92 5.04 4.56
CA CYS A 140 -11.15 6.28 5.30
C CYS A 140 -12.23 7.12 4.63
N GLY A 141 -12.88 7.99 5.43
CA GLY A 141 -13.93 8.89 5.00
C GLY A 141 -15.17 8.79 5.85
N ALA A 142 -16.02 9.82 5.82
CA ALA A 142 -17.20 9.96 6.67
C ALA A 142 -18.18 8.77 6.55
N LYS A 143 -18.23 8.10 5.40
CA LYS A 143 -19.07 6.92 5.12
C LYS A 143 -18.27 5.63 4.92
N ALA A 144 -16.98 5.65 5.21
CA ALA A 144 -16.11 4.49 5.00
C ALA A 144 -16.49 3.27 5.87
N LYS A 145 -17.03 3.51 7.07
CA LYS A 145 -17.52 2.44 7.94
C LYS A 145 -18.72 1.71 7.32
N GLU A 146 -19.71 2.46 6.84
CA GLU A 146 -20.90 1.91 6.19
C GLU A 146 -20.53 1.14 4.92
N ALA A 147 -19.63 1.71 4.10
CA ALA A 147 -19.14 1.05 2.90
C ALA A 147 -18.40 -0.26 3.24
N ALA A 148 -17.54 -0.26 4.28
CA ALA A 148 -16.82 -1.45 4.71
C ALA A 148 -17.77 -2.56 5.21
N GLU A 149 -18.80 -2.20 5.99
CA GLU A 149 -19.81 -3.15 6.48
C GLU A 149 -20.58 -3.79 5.31
N LEU A 150 -21.01 -2.97 4.33
CA LEU A 150 -21.68 -3.47 3.12
C LEU A 150 -20.78 -4.43 2.34
N LEU A 151 -19.53 -4.05 2.05
CA LEU A 151 -18.61 -4.86 1.26
C LEU A 151 -18.22 -6.16 1.98
N ASN A 152 -18.03 -6.10 3.29
CA ASN A 152 -17.72 -7.26 4.11
C ASN A 152 -18.90 -8.25 4.18
N SER A 153 -20.15 -7.79 4.10
CA SER A 153 -21.32 -8.68 4.03
C SER A 153 -21.35 -9.54 2.76
N HIS A 154 -20.61 -9.12 1.70
CA HIS A 154 -20.38 -9.87 0.46
C HIS A 154 -19.03 -10.59 0.43
N GLY A 155 -18.39 -10.84 1.60
CA GLY A 155 -17.18 -11.67 1.75
C GLY A 155 -15.86 -10.96 1.46
N MET A 156 -15.85 -9.65 1.26
CA MET A 156 -14.62 -8.85 1.11
C MET A 156 -13.95 -8.59 2.48
N LYS A 157 -12.77 -7.94 2.48
CA LYS A 157 -12.02 -7.60 3.70
C LYS A 157 -11.66 -6.13 3.74
N PHE A 158 -12.62 -5.31 4.15
CA PHE A 158 -12.45 -3.87 4.30
C PHE A 158 -12.36 -3.51 5.79
N THR A 159 -11.35 -2.73 6.16
CA THR A 159 -11.13 -2.25 7.52
C THR A 159 -11.25 -0.74 7.55
N TYR A 160 -12.26 -0.24 8.26
CA TYR A 160 -12.38 1.19 8.55
C TYR A 160 -11.25 1.64 9.51
N LEU A 161 -10.54 2.71 9.15
CA LEU A 161 -9.48 3.29 9.97
C LEU A 161 -9.93 4.59 10.65
N SER A 162 -10.51 5.52 9.89
CA SER A 162 -10.86 6.87 10.35
C SER A 162 -11.78 7.57 9.36
N ASP A 163 -12.42 8.66 9.81
CA ASP A 163 -13.08 9.59 8.92
C ASP A 163 -12.08 10.48 8.15
N ASP A 164 -10.84 10.56 8.61
CA ASP A 164 -9.80 11.45 8.06
C ASP A 164 -9.23 10.89 6.75
N ILE A 165 -9.52 11.56 5.64
CA ILE A 165 -8.99 11.24 4.32
C ILE A 165 -7.48 11.43 4.28
N GLY A 166 -6.78 10.46 3.71
CA GLY A 166 -5.32 10.41 3.59
C GLY A 166 -4.66 9.42 4.56
N LEU A 167 -5.38 8.94 5.58
CA LEU A 167 -4.78 8.04 6.57
C LEU A 167 -4.56 6.62 6.02
N ALA A 168 -5.46 6.10 5.19
CA ALA A 168 -5.28 4.79 4.57
C ALA A 168 -4.11 4.78 3.59
N SER A 169 -3.98 5.81 2.75
CA SER A 169 -2.84 5.97 1.83
C SER A 169 -1.53 6.23 2.58
N ALA A 170 -1.55 7.02 3.66
CA ALA A 170 -0.38 7.23 4.53
C ALA A 170 0.09 5.90 5.14
N THR A 171 -0.83 5.11 5.70
CA THR A 171 -0.53 3.79 6.26
C THR A 171 0.14 2.88 5.21
N LYS A 172 -0.39 2.83 3.99
CA LYS A 172 0.20 2.06 2.89
C LYS A 172 1.58 2.57 2.50
N ALA A 173 1.74 3.89 2.37
CA ALA A 173 3.00 4.52 1.98
C ALA A 173 4.09 4.27 3.02
N LEU A 174 3.80 4.52 4.31
CA LEU A 174 4.76 4.36 5.40
C LEU A 174 5.10 2.88 5.65
N ARG A 175 4.12 1.97 5.53
CA ARG A 175 4.42 0.53 5.51
C ARG A 175 5.38 0.16 4.39
N SER A 176 5.29 0.81 3.23
CA SER A 176 6.18 0.54 2.10
C SER A 176 7.62 0.96 2.37
N VAL A 177 7.85 1.98 3.20
CA VAL A 177 9.21 2.37 3.63
C VAL A 177 9.89 1.19 4.32
N LEU A 178 9.23 0.60 5.31
CA LEU A 178 9.78 -0.52 6.05
C LEU A 178 9.92 -1.78 5.18
N ALA A 179 8.85 -2.16 4.46
CA ALA A 179 8.84 -3.40 3.69
C ALA A 179 9.89 -3.40 2.56
N LYS A 180 9.97 -2.30 1.79
CA LYS A 180 10.95 -2.18 0.71
C LYS A 180 12.36 -1.91 1.21
N GLY A 181 12.49 -1.19 2.33
CA GLY A 181 13.77 -1.01 3.01
C GLY A 181 14.39 -2.35 3.44
N ILE A 182 13.59 -3.22 4.07
CA ILE A 182 14.04 -4.58 4.45
C ILE A 182 14.45 -5.39 3.21
N ILE A 183 13.65 -5.37 2.13
CA ILE A 183 13.99 -6.09 0.90
C ILE A 183 15.35 -5.61 0.36
N ALA A 184 15.57 -4.30 0.27
CA ALA A 184 16.82 -3.74 -0.25
C ALA A 184 18.02 -4.07 0.64
N LEU A 185 17.88 -3.97 1.99
CA LEU A 185 18.92 -4.34 2.95
C LEU A 185 19.27 -5.83 2.86
N VAL A 186 18.28 -6.70 2.81
CA VAL A 186 18.51 -8.15 2.67
C VAL A 186 19.22 -8.46 1.35
N THR A 187 18.84 -7.79 0.25
CA THR A 187 19.47 -7.98 -1.05
C THR A 187 20.96 -7.57 -1.02
N GLU A 188 21.28 -6.39 -0.49
CA GLU A 188 22.68 -5.94 -0.34
C GLU A 188 23.48 -6.88 0.56
N THR A 189 22.89 -7.33 1.68
CA THR A 189 23.51 -8.29 2.59
C THR A 189 23.82 -9.62 1.90
N VAL A 190 22.85 -10.20 1.18
CA VAL A 190 22.99 -11.49 0.49
C VAL A 190 24.11 -11.42 -0.56
N PHE A 191 24.14 -10.37 -1.37
CA PHE A 191 25.20 -10.21 -2.37
C PHE A 191 26.58 -10.09 -1.74
N ALA A 192 26.72 -9.29 -0.68
CA ALA A 192 28.00 -9.14 0.02
C ALA A 192 28.47 -10.44 0.69
N THR A 193 27.57 -11.18 1.33
CA THR A 193 27.90 -12.42 2.04
C THR A 193 28.21 -13.59 1.11
N ASP A 194 27.71 -13.57 -0.13
CA ASP A 194 27.99 -14.60 -1.13
C ASP A 194 29.49 -14.65 -1.50
N HIS A 195 30.19 -13.52 -1.53
CA HIS A 195 31.62 -13.45 -1.74
C HIS A 195 32.44 -14.28 -0.73
N TYR A 196 31.95 -14.38 0.50
CA TYR A 196 32.57 -15.14 1.59
C TYR A 196 31.97 -16.54 1.78
N HIS A 197 30.91 -16.88 1.03
CA HIS A 197 30.14 -18.13 1.16
C HIS A 197 29.57 -18.36 2.57
N ILE A 198 29.12 -17.28 3.25
CA ILE A 198 28.60 -17.29 4.63
C ILE A 198 27.15 -16.79 4.74
N THR A 199 26.43 -16.74 3.63
CA THR A 199 25.07 -16.15 3.58
C THR A 199 24.13 -16.80 4.59
N GLU A 200 24.07 -18.13 4.65
CA GLU A 200 23.19 -18.84 5.57
C GLU A 200 23.56 -18.55 7.04
N GLU A 201 24.86 -18.51 7.35
CA GLU A 201 25.32 -18.24 8.71
C GLU A 201 24.96 -16.83 9.18
N VAL A 202 25.09 -15.82 8.31
CA VAL A 202 24.76 -14.43 8.63
C VAL A 202 23.24 -14.29 8.82
N LEU A 203 22.43 -14.87 7.94
CA LEU A 203 20.99 -14.81 8.04
C LEU A 203 20.44 -15.56 9.28
N ASP A 204 21.04 -16.68 9.63
CA ASP A 204 20.65 -17.45 10.82
C ASP A 204 20.96 -16.69 12.12
N LYS A 205 22.09 -15.99 12.19
CA LYS A 205 22.41 -15.09 13.31
C LYS A 205 21.45 -13.91 13.39
N MET A 206 21.05 -13.33 12.25
CA MET A 206 20.05 -12.27 12.22
C MET A 206 18.66 -12.72 12.67
N LYS A 207 18.27 -13.96 12.35
CA LYS A 207 17.02 -14.57 12.78
C LYS A 207 16.84 -14.51 14.30
N VAL A 208 17.89 -14.79 15.07
CA VAL A 208 17.84 -14.74 16.54
C VAL A 208 17.53 -13.33 17.06
N THR A 209 17.98 -12.29 16.34
CA THR A 209 17.74 -10.89 16.73
C THR A 209 16.36 -10.41 16.31
N MET A 210 15.89 -10.82 15.13
CA MET A 210 14.65 -10.31 14.52
C MET A 210 13.40 -11.06 14.97
N PHE A 211 13.52 -12.36 15.31
CA PHE A 211 12.40 -13.26 15.59
C PHE A 211 12.51 -13.94 16.97
N ASP A 212 12.95 -13.20 17.96
CA ASP A 212 12.97 -13.66 19.36
C ASP A 212 11.58 -13.55 20.04
N GLU A 213 11.53 -13.82 21.33
CA GLU A 213 10.29 -13.79 22.14
C GLU A 213 9.58 -12.42 22.14
N ARG A 214 10.29 -11.33 21.81
CA ARG A 214 9.70 -9.98 21.73
C ARG A 214 8.70 -9.83 20.59
N GLY A 215 8.76 -10.69 19.58
CA GLY A 215 7.96 -10.58 18.37
C GLY A 215 8.29 -9.32 17.56
N PHE A 216 7.56 -9.11 16.47
CA PHE A 216 7.85 -8.02 15.53
C PHE A 216 7.77 -6.62 16.15
N MET A 217 6.75 -6.35 16.98
CA MET A 217 6.61 -5.05 17.64
C MET A 217 7.74 -4.79 18.63
N GLY A 218 8.12 -5.78 19.44
CA GLY A 218 9.26 -5.67 20.34
C GLY A 218 10.59 -5.47 19.61
N PHE A 219 10.76 -6.08 18.45
CA PHE A 219 11.89 -5.81 17.57
C PHE A 219 11.92 -4.36 17.07
N CYS A 220 10.76 -3.80 16.65
CA CYS A 220 10.68 -2.40 16.24
C CYS A 220 11.03 -1.44 17.40
N HIS A 221 10.54 -1.68 18.61
CA HIS A 221 10.91 -0.92 19.81
C HIS A 221 12.42 -0.99 20.06
N TYR A 222 13.00 -2.20 19.98
CA TYR A 222 14.42 -2.40 20.12
C TYR A 222 15.23 -1.57 19.10
N CYS A 223 14.84 -1.56 17.84
CA CYS A 223 15.53 -0.81 16.78
C CYS A 223 15.55 0.70 17.08
N VAL A 224 14.39 1.29 17.40
CA VAL A 224 14.30 2.72 17.70
C VAL A 224 15.09 3.08 18.95
N ALA A 225 14.93 2.33 20.06
CA ALA A 225 15.63 2.57 21.30
C ALA A 225 17.16 2.42 21.14
N SER A 226 17.61 1.41 20.38
CA SER A 226 19.05 1.22 20.12
C SER A 226 19.63 2.34 19.26
N ALA A 227 18.89 2.78 18.23
CA ALA A 227 19.31 3.88 17.37
C ALA A 227 19.38 5.21 18.13
N ALA A 228 18.48 5.47 19.09
CA ALA A 228 18.51 6.68 19.91
C ALA A 228 19.75 6.74 20.79
N ILE A 229 20.18 5.61 21.38
CA ILE A 229 21.29 5.56 22.37
C ILE A 229 22.64 5.31 21.72
N HIS A 230 22.70 4.40 20.74
CA HIS A 230 23.95 3.87 20.21
C HIS A 230 24.36 4.45 18.85
N ASN A 231 23.69 5.52 18.38
CA ASN A 231 23.91 6.10 17.05
C ASN A 231 25.39 6.41 16.76
N GLY A 232 26.15 6.99 17.69
CA GLY A 232 27.56 7.28 17.50
C GLY A 232 28.43 6.02 17.29
N ARG A 233 28.18 4.96 18.07
CA ARG A 233 28.86 3.66 17.87
C ARG A 233 28.47 3.03 16.54
N PHE A 234 27.20 3.12 16.18
CA PHE A 234 26.71 2.59 14.90
C PHE A 234 27.31 3.32 13.68
N CYS A 235 27.62 4.62 13.77
CA CYS A 235 28.37 5.31 12.71
C CYS A 235 29.71 4.63 12.45
N HIS A 236 30.52 4.43 13.49
CA HIS A 236 31.83 3.79 13.34
C HIS A 236 31.74 2.34 12.83
N GLU A 237 30.74 1.58 13.29
CA GLU A 237 30.51 0.22 12.78
C GLU A 237 30.17 0.23 11.29
N MET A 238 29.33 1.17 10.82
CA MET A 238 28.97 1.26 9.40
C MET A 238 30.12 1.77 8.52
N GLU A 239 30.99 2.63 9.03
CA GLU A 239 32.23 3.02 8.33
C GLU A 239 33.13 1.81 8.04
N GLU A 240 33.28 0.89 8.99
CA GLU A 240 34.06 -0.34 8.78
C GLU A 240 33.38 -1.32 7.83
N VAL A 241 32.04 -1.42 7.89
CA VAL A 241 31.26 -2.22 6.93
C VAL A 241 31.41 -1.68 5.51
N LEU A 242 31.40 -0.35 5.33
CA LEU A 242 31.61 0.27 4.01
C LEU A 242 32.97 -0.07 3.43
N LYS A 243 34.05 -0.06 4.21
CA LYS A 243 35.36 -0.50 3.75
C LYS A 243 35.36 -1.95 3.27
N THR A 244 34.64 -2.81 3.99
CA THR A 244 34.51 -4.22 3.62
C THR A 244 33.78 -4.36 2.26
N LEU A 245 32.69 -3.61 2.04
CA LEU A 245 31.92 -3.64 0.79
C LEU A 245 32.72 -3.04 -0.39
N ASP A 246 33.48 -1.97 -0.14
CA ASP A 246 34.37 -1.37 -1.13
C ASP A 246 35.48 -2.34 -1.56
N ASP A 247 36.10 -3.07 -0.62
CA ASP A 247 37.12 -4.10 -0.89
C ASP A 247 36.53 -5.25 -1.75
N LEU A 248 35.26 -5.56 -1.61
CA LEU A 248 34.55 -6.56 -2.41
C LEU A 248 34.10 -6.02 -3.78
N GLY A 249 34.12 -4.70 -4.00
CA GLY A 249 33.56 -4.06 -5.18
C GLY A 249 32.04 -4.13 -5.24
N GLU A 250 31.38 -4.31 -4.09
CA GLU A 250 29.92 -4.43 -3.99
C GLU A 250 29.22 -3.08 -3.89
N ASN A 251 27.97 -3.07 -4.35
CA ASN A 251 27.10 -1.91 -4.21
C ASN A 251 26.72 -1.72 -2.73
N SER A 252 27.07 -0.56 -2.16
CA SER A 252 26.89 -0.24 -0.74
C SER A 252 25.82 0.86 -0.49
N ILE A 253 24.87 1.05 -1.39
CA ILE A 253 23.86 2.14 -1.33
C ILE A 253 23.06 2.11 -0.02
N MET A 254 22.63 0.94 0.43
CA MET A 254 21.83 0.83 1.65
C MET A 254 22.67 1.03 2.89
N THR A 255 23.90 0.54 2.92
CA THR A 255 24.87 0.76 4.01
C THR A 255 25.24 2.24 4.12
N GLN A 256 25.49 2.93 2.99
CA GLN A 256 25.71 4.38 2.97
C GLN A 256 24.51 5.17 3.49
N ALA A 257 23.28 4.79 3.09
CA ALA A 257 22.05 5.42 3.58
C ALA A 257 21.87 5.16 5.09
N THR A 258 22.23 3.98 5.57
CA THR A 258 22.17 3.61 6.99
C THR A 258 23.16 4.46 7.80
N LEU A 259 24.41 4.61 7.35
CA LEU A 259 25.38 5.50 7.98
C LEU A 259 24.86 6.94 8.07
N LYS A 260 24.39 7.51 6.97
CA LYS A 260 23.80 8.87 6.95
C LYS A 260 22.62 9.02 7.92
N LYS A 261 21.81 7.98 8.10
CA LYS A 261 20.71 8.00 9.08
C LYS A 261 21.23 8.04 10.51
N PHE A 262 22.27 7.29 10.84
CA PHE A 262 22.88 7.31 12.18
C PHE A 262 23.65 8.60 12.46
N GLU A 263 24.37 9.15 11.48
CA GLU A 263 24.99 10.48 11.59
C GLU A 263 23.95 11.57 11.89
N TRP A 264 22.81 11.55 11.17
CA TRP A 264 21.72 12.48 11.43
C TRP A 264 21.16 12.34 12.85
N LEU A 265 20.91 11.10 13.32
CA LEU A 265 20.45 10.84 14.70
C LEU A 265 21.49 11.30 15.73
N HIS A 266 22.77 11.12 15.46
CA HIS A 266 23.85 11.56 16.33
C HIS A 266 23.88 13.09 16.48
N GLN A 267 23.72 13.80 15.37
CA GLN A 267 23.65 15.27 15.34
C GLN A 267 22.43 15.83 16.12
N GLN A 268 21.32 15.07 16.22
CA GLN A 268 20.17 15.47 17.01
C GLN A 268 20.41 15.37 18.52
N GLY A 269 21.47 14.67 18.95
CA GLY A 269 21.84 14.55 20.36
C GLY A 269 20.92 13.67 21.21
N TYR A 270 20.14 12.79 20.60
CA TYR A 270 19.14 11.95 21.30
C TYR A 270 19.75 11.13 22.43
N ALA A 271 21.00 10.67 22.31
CA ALA A 271 21.67 9.88 23.36
C ALA A 271 21.78 10.63 24.70
N ALA A 272 21.76 11.96 24.70
CA ALA A 272 21.81 12.76 25.93
C ALA A 272 20.45 12.79 26.68
N TYR A 273 19.34 12.56 25.99
CA TYR A 273 18.00 12.58 26.58
C TYR A 273 17.58 11.21 27.14
N PHE A 274 18.25 10.14 26.73
CA PHE A 274 17.92 8.76 27.11
C PHE A 274 19.08 8.11 27.87
N PRO A 275 19.27 8.39 29.17
CA PRO A 275 20.33 7.79 29.97
C PRO A 275 20.13 6.27 30.15
N GLU A 276 18.89 5.80 30.02
CA GLU A 276 18.51 4.40 29.99
C GLU A 276 17.77 4.07 28.70
N ARG A 277 17.77 2.79 28.30
CA ARG A 277 17.11 2.33 27.08
C ARG A 277 15.61 2.54 27.20
N ALA A 278 15.03 3.30 26.25
CA ALA A 278 13.59 3.44 26.13
C ALA A 278 12.91 2.06 26.01
N LYS A 279 11.78 1.88 26.67
CA LYS A 279 11.05 0.60 26.65
C LYS A 279 10.12 0.48 25.45
N THR A 280 9.68 1.61 24.93
CA THR A 280 8.80 1.71 23.76
C THR A 280 9.35 2.71 22.75
N TYR A 281 8.90 2.63 21.48
CA TYR A 281 9.30 3.62 20.47
C TYR A 281 8.67 5.00 20.77
N ASP A 282 7.53 5.08 21.46
CA ASP A 282 6.87 6.35 21.83
C ASP A 282 7.74 7.15 22.82
N GLU A 283 8.50 6.47 23.69
CA GLU A 283 9.46 7.09 24.57
C GLU A 283 10.72 7.59 23.83
N GLY A 284 10.97 7.09 22.61
CA GLY A 284 12.12 7.44 21.77
C GLY A 284 11.83 8.44 20.66
N LEU A 285 10.59 8.91 20.55
CA LEU A 285 10.14 9.92 19.59
C LEU A 285 9.95 11.28 20.26
#